data_600d33c29873b298515a94a302538ed9
#
_entry.id   600d33c29873b298515a94a302538ed9
#
_cell.length_a   1.000
_cell.length_b   1.000
_cell.length_c   1.000
_cell.angle_alpha   90.00
_cell.angle_beta   90.00
_cell.angle_gamma   90.00
#
_symmetry.space_group_name_H-M   'P 1'
#
loop_
_entity.id
_entity.type
_entity.pdbx_description
1 polymer ?
#
loop_
_entity_poly.entity_id
_entity_poly.type
_entity_poly.pdbx_seq_one_letter_code
_entity_poly.pdbx_strand_id
1 'polypeptide(L)'
;MMDYRLDTFLAVCKNMNFTKTAEMLNITQPAVSQHIHYLENFYGVKLLSYEGKKLYLTNEGDIVYQSAITMKHDDLYLREMMNDSNKRKNKLIFGATLTIGEFVMAEHIKSYLNLYPDAEVRMIVGNTRELLERLSIGEIDFALVEGNYAKKKYDYLVYSQERYIPVCSKHYTFQREPKILKDLLSERIILREYGSGTRKILENNLEYRNLEIKDFRNKVEIGGVNALKSLVAFGLGITFLYEAAVKKELEKGI
;
A
#
# COMPACT_ATOMS: atom_id res chain seq x y z
N MET A 1 24.66 -8.06 13.84
CA MET A 1 23.69 -8.83 14.67
C MET A 1 22.81 -7.81 15.39
N MET A 2 21.53 -7.81 15.09
CA MET A 2 20.58 -6.90 15.74
C MET A 2 20.39 -7.28 17.22
N ASP A 3 20.30 -6.30 18.12
CA ASP A 3 19.98 -6.55 19.53
C ASP A 3 18.55 -7.10 19.64
N TYR A 4 18.37 -8.25 20.29
CA TYR A 4 17.07 -8.91 20.47
C TYR A 4 16.04 -8.02 21.21
N ARG A 5 16.48 -7.00 21.94
CA ARG A 5 15.59 -6.04 22.61
C ARG A 5 14.89 -5.15 21.59
N LEU A 6 15.52 -4.86 20.44
CA LEU A 6 14.87 -4.18 19.33
C LEU A 6 13.75 -5.05 18.72
N ASP A 7 13.92 -6.38 18.63
CA ASP A 7 12.83 -7.29 18.23
C ASP A 7 11.65 -7.22 19.20
N THR A 8 11.95 -7.17 20.52
CA THR A 8 10.92 -6.98 21.55
C THR A 8 10.21 -5.63 21.36
N PHE A 9 10.95 -4.56 21.11
CA PHE A 9 10.39 -3.22 20.88
C PHE A 9 9.49 -3.20 19.63
N LEU A 10 9.93 -3.78 18.52
CA LEU A 10 9.12 -3.92 17.30
C LEU A 10 7.83 -4.69 17.57
N ALA A 11 7.88 -5.75 18.36
CA ALA A 11 6.70 -6.52 18.74
C ALA A 11 5.75 -5.73 19.65
N VAL A 12 6.25 -4.92 20.59
CA VAL A 12 5.44 -4.01 21.41
C VAL A 12 4.76 -2.97 20.52
N CYS A 13 5.47 -2.36 19.58
CA CYS A 13 4.92 -1.40 18.65
C CYS A 13 3.79 -1.98 17.78
N LYS A 14 3.92 -3.25 17.37
CA LYS A 14 2.88 -3.94 16.59
C LYS A 14 1.62 -4.22 17.41
N ASN A 15 1.78 -4.63 18.67
CA ASN A 15 0.65 -5.03 19.52
C ASN A 15 0.08 -3.89 20.35
N MET A 16 0.85 -2.82 20.59
CA MET A 16 0.57 -1.73 21.54
C MET A 16 0.11 -2.24 22.92
N ASN A 17 0.70 -3.40 23.34
CA ASN A 17 0.33 -4.09 24.59
C ASN A 17 1.47 -4.98 25.05
N PHE A 18 2.00 -4.71 26.25
CA PHE A 18 3.12 -5.44 26.83
C PHE A 18 2.78 -6.90 27.16
N THR A 19 1.58 -7.17 27.70
CA THR A 19 1.15 -8.52 28.06
C THR A 19 0.98 -9.39 26.81
N LYS A 20 0.27 -8.90 25.81
CA LYS A 20 0.08 -9.60 24.54
C LYS A 20 1.41 -9.84 23.81
N THR A 21 2.35 -8.89 23.93
CA THR A 21 3.69 -9.05 23.36
C THR A 21 4.49 -10.12 24.11
N ALA A 22 4.39 -10.17 25.43
CA ALA A 22 5.03 -11.18 26.25
C ALA A 22 4.55 -12.60 25.87
N GLU A 23 3.23 -12.79 25.74
CA GLU A 23 2.63 -14.04 25.27
C GLU A 23 3.13 -14.44 23.89
N MET A 24 3.14 -13.50 22.94
CA MET A 24 3.59 -13.75 21.56
C MET A 24 5.07 -14.13 21.47
N LEU A 25 5.92 -13.54 22.33
CA LEU A 25 7.36 -13.81 22.35
C LEU A 25 7.75 -14.96 23.29
N ASN A 26 6.79 -15.59 23.99
CA ASN A 26 7.03 -16.63 25.01
C ASN A 26 8.00 -16.17 26.13
N ILE A 27 7.88 -14.93 26.58
CA ILE A 27 8.61 -14.36 27.71
C ILE A 27 7.66 -13.73 28.72
N THR A 28 8.16 -13.29 29.87
CA THR A 28 7.32 -12.63 30.87
C THR A 28 7.10 -11.14 30.55
N GLN A 29 5.96 -10.58 30.97
CA GLN A 29 5.70 -9.14 30.81
C GLN A 29 6.76 -8.25 31.48
N PRO A 30 7.29 -8.57 32.71
CA PRO A 30 8.44 -7.85 33.26
C PRO A 30 9.68 -7.86 32.38
N ALA A 31 9.96 -8.97 31.68
CA ALA A 31 11.09 -9.04 30.75
C ALA A 31 10.89 -8.11 29.55
N VAL A 32 9.67 -8.05 28.98
CA VAL A 32 9.34 -7.07 27.94
C VAL A 32 9.58 -5.64 28.43
N SER A 33 9.07 -5.30 29.64
CA SER A 33 9.29 -3.97 30.24
C SER A 33 10.77 -3.67 30.43
N GLN A 34 11.55 -4.63 30.89
CA GLN A 34 12.99 -4.48 31.11
C GLN A 34 13.73 -4.23 29.78
N HIS A 35 13.35 -4.92 28.71
CA HIS A 35 13.93 -4.69 27.39
C HIS A 35 13.65 -3.27 26.88
N ILE A 36 12.42 -2.77 27.06
CA ILE A 36 12.06 -1.40 26.67
C ILE A 36 12.83 -0.39 27.51
N HIS A 37 12.86 -0.53 28.84
CA HIS A 37 13.63 0.36 29.69
C HIS A 37 15.11 0.39 29.37
N TYR A 38 15.70 -0.77 28.99
CA TYR A 38 17.08 -0.82 28.56
C TYR A 38 17.31 0.05 27.32
N LEU A 39 16.45 -0.08 26.29
CA LEU A 39 16.54 0.72 25.07
C LEU A 39 16.33 2.22 25.35
N GLU A 40 15.37 2.57 26.20
CA GLU A 40 15.14 3.96 26.62
C GLU A 40 16.37 4.56 27.32
N ASN A 41 17.00 3.78 28.20
CA ASN A 41 18.22 4.21 28.87
C ASN A 41 19.42 4.30 27.90
N PHE A 42 19.53 3.36 26.96
CA PHE A 42 20.59 3.34 25.96
C PHE A 42 20.53 4.55 25.02
N TYR A 43 19.31 4.90 24.56
CA TYR A 43 19.12 6.08 23.70
C TYR A 43 18.92 7.39 24.49
N GLY A 44 18.75 7.34 25.81
CA GLY A 44 18.53 8.51 26.65
C GLY A 44 17.17 9.19 26.48
N VAL A 45 16.20 8.50 25.89
CA VAL A 45 14.88 9.07 25.55
C VAL A 45 13.75 8.05 25.84
N LYS A 46 12.53 8.55 26.04
CA LYS A 46 11.35 7.71 26.09
C LYS A 46 10.93 7.29 24.70
N LEU A 47 10.72 5.99 24.49
CA LEU A 47 10.28 5.42 23.22
C LEU A 47 8.75 5.22 23.20
N LEU A 48 8.16 5.00 24.36
CA LEU A 48 6.74 4.73 24.55
C LEU A 48 6.16 5.66 25.62
N SER A 49 4.93 6.09 25.43
CA SER A 49 4.17 6.92 26.36
C SER A 49 2.76 6.38 26.56
N TYR A 50 2.14 6.71 27.68
CA TYR A 50 0.75 6.41 27.97
C TYR A 50 -0.10 7.68 27.94
N GLU A 51 -1.22 7.61 27.21
CA GLU A 51 -2.30 8.60 27.32
C GLU A 51 -3.52 7.87 27.90
N GLY A 52 -3.74 8.10 29.20
CA GLY A 52 -4.70 7.31 29.97
C GLY A 52 -4.29 5.84 30.07
N LYS A 53 -5.09 4.94 29.46
CA LYS A 53 -4.79 3.49 29.42
C LYS A 53 -4.23 3.02 28.08
N LYS A 54 -4.03 3.91 27.12
CA LYS A 54 -3.52 3.55 25.79
C LYS A 54 -2.03 3.83 25.69
N LEU A 55 -1.33 2.89 25.07
CA LEU A 55 0.09 2.98 24.78
C LEU A 55 0.30 3.63 23.41
N TYR A 56 1.26 4.53 23.30
CA TYR A 56 1.64 5.23 22.06
C TYR A 56 3.14 5.29 21.90
N LEU A 57 3.60 5.36 20.66
CA LEU A 57 4.99 5.71 20.33
C LEU A 57 5.20 7.22 20.56
N THR A 58 6.37 7.57 21.11
CA THR A 58 6.86 8.96 21.09
C THR A 58 7.42 9.29 19.69
N ASN A 59 7.74 10.54 19.42
CA ASN A 59 8.42 10.92 18.18
C ASN A 59 9.80 10.22 18.06
N GLU A 60 10.53 10.15 19.17
CA GLU A 60 11.80 9.44 19.28
C GLU A 60 11.61 7.92 19.11
N GLY A 61 10.52 7.39 19.66
CA GLY A 61 10.12 6.00 19.46
C GLY A 61 9.86 5.65 18.00
N ASP A 62 9.21 6.55 17.23
CA ASP A 62 9.00 6.34 15.78
C ASP A 62 10.33 6.31 15.01
N ILE A 63 11.29 7.17 15.36
CA ILE A 63 12.64 7.17 14.76
C ILE A 63 13.34 5.83 15.02
N VAL A 64 13.36 5.37 16.28
CA VAL A 64 13.97 4.09 16.64
C VAL A 64 13.22 2.93 15.99
N TYR A 65 11.89 2.99 15.89
CA TYR A 65 11.07 1.98 15.23
C TYR A 65 11.43 1.81 13.76
N GLN A 66 11.50 2.90 13.00
CA GLN A 66 11.89 2.87 11.58
C GLN A 66 13.32 2.33 11.40
N SER A 67 14.25 2.78 12.23
CA SER A 67 15.64 2.30 12.19
C SER A 67 15.75 0.81 12.55
N ALA A 68 15.01 0.35 13.56
CA ALA A 68 15.00 -1.06 13.98
C ALA A 68 14.43 -1.99 12.90
N ILE A 69 13.42 -1.53 12.14
CA ILE A 69 12.89 -2.28 10.99
C ILE A 69 13.97 -2.45 9.91
N THR A 70 14.65 -1.38 9.55
CA THR A 70 15.75 -1.42 8.57
C THR A 70 16.85 -2.37 9.03
N MET A 71 17.30 -2.25 10.29
CA MET A 71 18.31 -3.15 10.86
C MET A 71 17.88 -4.62 10.84
N LYS A 72 16.61 -4.90 11.12
CA LYS A 72 16.04 -6.24 11.07
C LYS A 72 16.04 -6.80 9.65
N HIS A 73 15.66 -6.00 8.70
CA HIS A 73 15.67 -6.36 7.28
C HIS A 73 17.11 -6.66 6.81
N ASP A 74 18.06 -5.82 7.17
CA ASP A 74 19.48 -6.01 6.84
C ASP A 74 20.06 -7.27 7.50
N ASP A 75 19.71 -7.56 8.77
CA ASP A 75 20.17 -8.78 9.47
C ASP A 75 19.57 -10.04 8.82
N LEU A 76 18.30 -10.03 8.44
CA LEU A 76 17.65 -11.10 7.67
C LEU A 76 18.32 -11.28 6.31
N TYR A 77 18.55 -10.20 5.59
CA TYR A 77 19.24 -10.20 4.30
C TYR A 77 20.63 -10.80 4.40
N LEU A 78 21.44 -10.38 5.40
CA LEU A 78 22.76 -10.93 5.64
C LEU A 78 22.75 -12.44 5.96
N ARG A 79 21.83 -12.88 6.83
CA ARG A 79 21.68 -14.32 7.17
C ARG A 79 21.34 -15.16 5.95
N GLU A 80 20.45 -14.67 5.11
CA GLU A 80 20.07 -15.36 3.89
C GLU A 80 21.19 -15.36 2.85
N MET A 81 21.97 -14.27 2.75
CA MET A 81 23.19 -14.22 1.92
C MET A 81 24.26 -15.24 2.37
N MET A 82 24.39 -15.44 3.69
CA MET A 82 25.36 -16.40 4.26
C MET A 82 24.91 -17.86 4.10
N ASN A 83 23.61 -18.11 4.18
CA ASN A 83 23.08 -19.47 4.12
C ASN A 83 22.97 -20.06 2.71
N ASP A 84 22.90 -19.23 1.67
CA ASP A 84 22.69 -19.73 0.32
C ASP A 84 23.17 -18.73 -0.75
N SER A 85 24.50 -18.70 -0.94
CA SER A 85 25.15 -17.79 -1.90
C SER A 85 24.69 -17.98 -3.36
N ASN A 86 24.00 -19.07 -3.70
CA ASN A 86 23.51 -19.36 -5.04
C ASN A 86 21.99 -19.19 -5.22
N LYS A 87 21.16 -19.40 -4.18
CA LYS A 87 19.70 -19.41 -4.35
C LYS A 87 19.05 -18.02 -4.27
N ARG A 88 19.65 -17.06 -3.56
CA ARG A 88 19.04 -15.74 -3.37
C ARG A 88 19.30 -14.70 -4.47
N LYS A 89 20.28 -14.94 -5.33
CA LYS A 89 20.49 -14.04 -6.49
C LYS A 89 19.26 -13.85 -7.37
N ASN A 90 18.22 -14.68 -7.15
CA ASN A 90 17.08 -14.79 -8.03
C ASN A 90 15.71 -14.69 -7.32
N LYS A 91 15.63 -14.26 -6.05
CA LYS A 91 14.34 -14.12 -5.37
C LYS A 91 13.93 -12.65 -5.29
N LEU A 92 12.74 -12.35 -5.77
CA LEU A 92 12.15 -11.01 -5.80
C LEU A 92 10.75 -11.05 -5.20
N ILE A 93 10.55 -10.41 -4.04
CA ILE A 93 9.25 -10.31 -3.38
C ILE A 93 8.84 -8.84 -3.34
N PHE A 94 7.80 -8.48 -4.06
CA PHE A 94 7.39 -7.09 -4.12
C PHE A 94 5.87 -6.92 -4.06
N GLY A 95 5.44 -5.71 -3.71
CA GLY A 95 4.04 -5.31 -3.69
C GLY A 95 3.66 -4.47 -4.90
N ALA A 96 2.44 -4.61 -5.37
CA ALA A 96 1.85 -3.71 -6.36
C ALA A 96 0.40 -3.40 -6.01
N THR A 97 -0.04 -2.16 -6.18
CA THR A 97 -1.47 -1.86 -6.08
C THR A 97 -2.24 -2.56 -7.19
N LEU A 98 -3.53 -2.73 -7.00
CA LEU A 98 -4.35 -3.59 -7.86
C LEU A 98 -4.24 -3.19 -9.33
N THR A 99 -4.32 -1.91 -9.65
CA THR A 99 -4.20 -1.40 -11.02
C THR A 99 -2.83 -1.72 -11.62
N ILE A 100 -1.77 -1.46 -10.86
CA ILE A 100 -0.39 -1.70 -11.31
C ILE A 100 -0.16 -3.20 -11.49
N GLY A 101 -0.55 -4.00 -10.51
CA GLY A 101 -0.36 -5.46 -10.53
C GLY A 101 -1.07 -6.14 -11.69
N GLU A 102 -2.32 -5.76 -11.96
CA GLU A 102 -3.14 -6.40 -12.99
C GLU A 102 -2.83 -5.91 -14.41
N PHE A 103 -2.48 -4.62 -14.59
CA PHE A 103 -2.41 -4.02 -15.93
C PHE A 103 -1.02 -3.58 -16.37
N VAL A 104 -0.05 -3.46 -15.44
CA VAL A 104 1.29 -2.95 -15.76
C VAL A 104 2.36 -4.02 -15.57
N MET A 105 2.32 -4.77 -14.46
CA MET A 105 3.45 -5.61 -14.06
C MET A 105 3.72 -6.83 -14.95
N ALA A 106 2.73 -7.35 -15.66
CA ALA A 106 2.88 -8.58 -16.45
C ALA A 106 4.04 -8.52 -17.48
N GLU A 107 4.16 -7.41 -18.21
CA GLU A 107 5.24 -7.24 -19.21
C GLU A 107 6.62 -7.03 -18.54
N HIS A 108 6.66 -6.40 -17.37
CA HIS A 108 7.90 -6.21 -16.61
C HIS A 108 8.39 -7.51 -15.99
N ILE A 109 7.50 -8.31 -15.42
CA ILE A 109 7.81 -9.65 -14.89
C ILE A 109 8.31 -10.55 -16.01
N LYS A 110 7.65 -10.54 -17.17
CA LYS A 110 8.09 -11.28 -18.36
C LYS A 110 9.51 -10.88 -18.77
N SER A 111 9.78 -9.58 -18.86
CA SER A 111 11.11 -9.07 -19.23
C SER A 111 12.17 -9.47 -18.19
N TYR A 112 11.84 -9.39 -16.91
CA TYR A 112 12.71 -9.80 -15.83
C TYR A 112 13.03 -11.31 -15.85
N LEU A 113 12.02 -12.18 -16.04
CA LEU A 113 12.20 -13.62 -16.14
C LEU A 113 12.96 -14.05 -17.39
N ASN A 114 12.89 -13.29 -18.48
CA ASN A 114 13.72 -13.52 -19.67
C ASN A 114 15.21 -13.24 -19.39
N LEU A 115 15.53 -12.26 -18.55
CA LEU A 115 16.89 -11.93 -18.15
C LEU A 115 17.41 -12.87 -17.04
N TYR A 116 16.52 -13.33 -16.18
CA TYR A 116 16.82 -14.16 -15.01
C TYR A 116 15.89 -15.38 -14.99
N PRO A 117 16.12 -16.40 -15.84
CA PRO A 117 15.22 -17.55 -15.99
C PRO A 117 14.99 -18.36 -14.71
N ASP A 118 15.98 -18.37 -13.81
CA ASP A 118 15.93 -19.10 -12.53
C ASP A 118 15.38 -18.22 -11.39
N ALA A 119 14.85 -17.02 -11.67
CA ALA A 119 14.35 -16.14 -10.64
C ALA A 119 13.00 -16.62 -10.07
N GLU A 120 12.90 -16.63 -8.75
CA GLU A 120 11.64 -16.78 -8.02
C GLU A 120 11.01 -15.40 -7.82
N VAL A 121 9.88 -15.14 -8.48
CA VAL A 121 9.17 -13.86 -8.37
C VAL A 121 7.87 -14.06 -7.61
N ARG A 122 7.68 -13.29 -6.55
CA ARG A 122 6.42 -13.22 -5.79
C ARG A 122 5.91 -11.80 -5.75
N MET A 123 4.82 -11.54 -6.45
CA MET A 123 4.10 -10.26 -6.40
C MET A 123 2.92 -10.37 -5.44
N ILE A 124 2.83 -9.45 -4.50
CA ILE A 124 1.69 -9.32 -3.58
C ILE A 124 0.84 -8.13 -4.06
N VAL A 125 -0.44 -8.39 -4.31
CA VAL A 125 -1.38 -7.35 -4.71
C VAL A 125 -2.19 -6.90 -3.49
N GLY A 126 -2.28 -5.59 -3.26
CA GLY A 126 -3.01 -5.01 -2.13
C GLY A 126 -3.29 -3.52 -2.33
N ASN A 127 -3.91 -2.88 -1.37
CA ASN A 127 -4.02 -1.43 -1.37
C ASN A 127 -2.72 -0.77 -0.86
N THR A 128 -2.56 0.52 -1.14
CA THR A 128 -1.34 1.26 -0.77
C THR A 128 -0.99 1.12 0.71
N ARG A 129 -1.96 1.20 1.62
CA ARG A 129 -1.73 1.09 3.07
C ARG A 129 -1.19 -0.29 3.45
N GLU A 130 -1.84 -1.34 3.00
CA GLU A 130 -1.42 -2.73 3.26
C GLU A 130 -0.01 -3.01 2.73
N LEU A 131 0.30 -2.54 1.54
CA LEU A 131 1.63 -2.73 0.94
C LEU A 131 2.71 -1.97 1.70
N LEU A 132 2.44 -0.74 2.13
CA LEU A 132 3.39 0.03 2.94
C LEU A 132 3.57 -0.57 4.35
N GLU A 133 2.52 -1.15 4.93
CA GLU A 133 2.64 -1.93 6.18
C GLU A 133 3.53 -3.17 5.98
N ARG A 134 3.36 -3.93 4.90
CA ARG A 134 4.21 -5.08 4.56
C ARG A 134 5.67 -4.69 4.28
N LEU A 135 5.87 -3.57 3.59
CA LEU A 135 7.19 -3.00 3.36
C LEU A 135 7.86 -2.63 4.69
N SER A 136 7.11 -1.99 5.59
CA SER A 136 7.64 -1.56 6.89
C SER A 136 8.05 -2.71 7.82
N ILE A 137 7.54 -3.91 7.62
CA ILE A 137 7.93 -5.12 8.38
C ILE A 137 8.86 -6.05 7.60
N GLY A 138 9.34 -5.63 6.44
CA GLY A 138 10.27 -6.40 5.61
C GLY A 138 9.69 -7.66 4.95
N GLU A 139 8.36 -7.73 4.79
CA GLU A 139 7.71 -8.82 4.06
C GLU A 139 7.90 -8.73 2.54
N ILE A 140 8.12 -7.52 2.03
CA ILE A 140 8.37 -7.23 0.63
C ILE A 140 9.61 -6.33 0.50
N ASP A 141 10.35 -6.49 -0.60
CA ASP A 141 11.58 -5.75 -0.88
C ASP A 141 11.29 -4.31 -1.31
N PHE A 142 10.22 -4.11 -2.10
CA PHE A 142 9.72 -2.80 -2.51
C PHE A 142 8.23 -2.88 -2.85
N ALA A 143 7.60 -1.72 -3.04
CA ALA A 143 6.21 -1.63 -3.47
C ALA A 143 6.04 -0.61 -4.61
N LEU A 144 5.28 -0.97 -5.63
CA LEU A 144 4.77 -0.03 -6.63
C LEU A 144 3.38 0.42 -6.20
N VAL A 145 3.27 1.69 -5.87
CA VAL A 145 2.03 2.26 -5.34
C VAL A 145 1.61 3.49 -6.13
N GLU A 146 0.33 3.72 -6.16
CA GLU A 146 -0.29 4.89 -6.75
C GLU A 146 -0.99 5.72 -5.67
N GLY A 147 -1.23 6.99 -5.97
CA GLY A 147 -1.97 7.87 -5.08
C GLY A 147 -1.09 8.62 -4.08
N ASN A 148 -1.72 9.10 -3.01
CA ASN A 148 -1.06 9.92 -1.99
C ASN A 148 -0.64 9.07 -0.80
N TYR A 149 0.63 9.14 -0.42
CA TYR A 149 1.20 8.45 0.73
C TYR A 149 2.20 9.36 1.45
N ALA A 150 2.62 8.99 2.65
CA ALA A 150 3.55 9.77 3.47
C ALA A 150 4.99 9.64 2.90
N LYS A 151 5.29 10.38 1.82
CA LYS A 151 6.58 10.35 1.09
C LYS A 151 7.80 10.52 1.98
N LYS A 152 7.71 11.29 3.07
CA LYS A 152 8.81 11.52 4.01
C LYS A 152 9.26 10.27 4.80
N LYS A 153 8.44 9.21 4.80
CA LYS A 153 8.74 7.97 5.55
C LYS A 153 9.43 6.90 4.70
N TYR A 154 9.56 7.09 3.41
CA TYR A 154 10.06 6.08 2.48
C TYR A 154 10.99 6.71 1.45
N ASP A 155 12.04 5.98 1.10
CA ASP A 155 12.78 6.27 -0.13
C ASP A 155 11.90 5.88 -1.31
N TYR A 156 11.81 6.75 -2.31
CA TYR A 156 10.95 6.50 -3.46
C TYR A 156 11.55 6.98 -4.77
N LEU A 157 11.19 6.27 -5.83
CA LEU A 157 11.47 6.65 -7.21
C LEU A 157 10.15 6.83 -7.95
N VAL A 158 10.07 7.86 -8.79
CA VAL A 158 8.93 8.02 -9.70
C VAL A 158 9.10 7.06 -10.85
N TYR A 159 8.18 6.10 -10.98
CA TYR A 159 8.20 5.11 -12.04
C TYR A 159 7.59 5.67 -13.35
N SER A 160 6.37 6.20 -13.30
CA SER A 160 5.69 6.82 -14.44
C SER A 160 4.67 7.85 -14.00
N GLN A 161 4.18 8.63 -14.95
CA GLN A 161 3.03 9.51 -14.80
C GLN A 161 1.91 9.00 -15.70
N GLU A 162 0.82 8.55 -15.08
CA GLU A 162 -0.31 7.95 -15.78
C GLU A 162 -1.49 8.91 -15.87
N ARG A 163 -2.18 8.88 -17.02
CA ARG A 163 -3.42 9.64 -17.19
C ARG A 163 -4.53 9.00 -16.37
N TYR A 164 -5.26 9.83 -15.65
CA TYR A 164 -6.44 9.45 -14.89
C TYR A 164 -7.66 10.04 -15.58
N ILE A 165 -8.52 9.20 -16.13
CA ILE A 165 -9.56 9.58 -17.08
C ILE A 165 -10.96 9.15 -16.64
N PRO A 166 -12.02 9.91 -17.00
CA PRO A 166 -13.38 9.42 -16.89
C PRO A 166 -13.61 8.32 -17.94
N VAL A 167 -14.38 7.32 -17.56
CA VAL A 167 -14.68 6.14 -18.39
C VAL A 167 -16.18 5.83 -18.32
N CYS A 168 -16.78 5.60 -19.47
CA CYS A 168 -18.14 5.12 -19.62
C CYS A 168 -18.21 4.11 -20.79
N SER A 169 -19.32 3.38 -20.89
CA SER A 169 -19.59 2.54 -22.05
C SER A 169 -19.76 3.41 -23.31
N LYS A 170 -19.34 2.89 -24.47
CA LYS A 170 -19.58 3.50 -25.79
C LYS A 170 -21.05 3.83 -26.03
N HIS A 171 -21.97 3.05 -25.46
CA HIS A 171 -23.41 3.22 -25.61
C HIS A 171 -24.05 3.96 -24.42
N TYR A 172 -23.23 4.51 -23.52
CA TYR A 172 -23.75 5.25 -22.38
C TYR A 172 -24.41 6.55 -22.82
N THR A 173 -25.67 6.74 -22.41
CA THR A 173 -26.43 7.96 -22.75
C THR A 173 -26.43 8.89 -21.56
N PHE A 174 -25.74 10.01 -21.70
CA PHE A 174 -25.76 11.07 -20.70
C PHE A 174 -27.09 11.81 -20.70
N GLN A 175 -27.60 12.20 -19.53
CA GLN A 175 -28.75 13.08 -19.44
C GLN A 175 -28.48 14.42 -20.11
N ARG A 176 -27.26 14.91 -20.02
CA ARG A 176 -26.72 16.09 -20.72
C ARG A 176 -25.25 15.82 -21.02
N GLU A 177 -24.80 16.20 -22.21
CA GLU A 177 -23.39 16.01 -22.57
C GLU A 177 -22.46 16.77 -21.61
N PRO A 178 -21.57 16.05 -20.89
CA PRO A 178 -20.75 16.66 -19.86
C PRO A 178 -19.61 17.46 -20.48
N LYS A 179 -19.42 18.70 -20.03
CA LYS A 179 -18.29 19.55 -20.40
C LYS A 179 -17.28 19.73 -19.27
N ILE A 180 -17.74 19.61 -18.05
CA ILE A 180 -16.94 19.76 -16.84
C ILE A 180 -17.29 18.66 -15.84
N LEU A 181 -16.43 18.44 -14.87
CA LEU A 181 -16.61 17.39 -13.85
C LEU A 181 -17.95 17.53 -13.09
N LYS A 182 -18.42 18.76 -12.86
CA LYS A 182 -19.69 19.04 -12.18
C LYS A 182 -20.91 18.49 -12.94
N ASP A 183 -20.83 18.42 -14.27
CA ASP A 183 -21.92 17.88 -15.08
C ASP A 183 -22.13 16.38 -14.88
N LEU A 184 -21.10 15.68 -14.39
CA LEU A 184 -21.13 14.23 -14.09
C LEU A 184 -21.82 13.90 -12.77
N LEU A 185 -22.11 14.87 -11.90
CA LEU A 185 -22.70 14.62 -10.58
C LEU A 185 -24.13 14.05 -10.65
N SER A 186 -24.84 14.29 -11.76
CA SER A 186 -26.15 13.71 -12.01
C SER A 186 -26.10 12.23 -12.40
N GLU A 187 -24.94 11.75 -12.85
CA GLU A 187 -24.76 10.38 -13.32
C GLU A 187 -24.52 9.41 -12.16
N ARG A 188 -24.74 8.12 -12.41
CA ARG A 188 -24.33 7.07 -11.45
C ARG A 188 -22.83 6.89 -11.54
N ILE A 189 -22.14 7.13 -10.42
CA ILE A 189 -20.71 6.83 -10.31
C ILE A 189 -20.50 5.42 -9.74
N ILE A 190 -19.60 4.67 -10.38
CA ILE A 190 -19.13 3.37 -9.92
C ILE A 190 -17.71 3.56 -9.39
N LEU A 191 -17.53 3.33 -8.10
CA LEU A 191 -16.32 3.67 -7.33
C LEU A 191 -15.58 2.41 -6.92
N ARG A 192 -14.28 2.56 -6.75
CA ARG A 192 -13.48 1.62 -5.99
C ARG A 192 -13.80 1.70 -4.49
N GLU A 193 -13.48 0.63 -3.80
CA GLU A 193 -13.61 0.51 -2.34
C GLU A 193 -12.82 1.58 -1.59
N TYR A 194 -13.25 1.84 -0.35
CA TYR A 194 -12.52 2.73 0.56
C TYR A 194 -11.11 2.20 0.82
N GLY A 195 -10.11 3.09 0.80
CA GLY A 195 -8.69 2.73 0.92
C GLY A 195 -7.98 2.45 -0.40
N SER A 196 -8.71 2.40 -1.52
CA SER A 196 -8.11 2.33 -2.86
C SER A 196 -7.36 3.62 -3.21
N GLY A 197 -6.13 3.51 -3.69
CA GLY A 197 -5.34 4.64 -4.22
C GLY A 197 -6.05 5.34 -5.39
N THR A 198 -6.64 4.56 -6.29
CA THR A 198 -7.42 5.08 -7.43
C THR A 198 -8.60 5.94 -6.98
N ARG A 199 -9.35 5.47 -5.96
CA ARG A 199 -10.44 6.25 -5.37
C ARG A 199 -9.93 7.52 -4.71
N LYS A 200 -8.83 7.44 -3.97
CA LYS A 200 -8.25 8.60 -3.28
C LYS A 200 -7.85 9.73 -4.24
N ILE A 201 -7.40 9.38 -5.44
CA ILE A 201 -7.11 10.37 -6.49
C ILE A 201 -8.39 11.10 -6.93
N LEU A 202 -9.49 10.36 -7.12
CA LEU A 202 -10.77 10.99 -7.43
C LEU A 202 -11.22 11.92 -6.31
N GLU A 203 -11.20 11.45 -5.05
CA GLU A 203 -11.56 12.26 -3.89
C GLU A 203 -10.75 13.55 -3.82
N ASN A 204 -9.43 13.49 -3.98
CA ASN A 204 -8.57 14.67 -3.98
C ASN A 204 -8.89 15.63 -5.15
N ASN A 205 -9.19 15.10 -6.33
CA ASN A 205 -9.58 15.91 -7.49
C ASN A 205 -10.94 16.60 -7.33
N LEU A 206 -11.87 15.95 -6.66
CA LEU A 206 -13.16 16.53 -6.28
C LEU A 206 -12.98 17.62 -5.24
N GLU A 207 -12.24 17.33 -4.17
CA GLU A 207 -11.96 18.27 -3.07
C GLU A 207 -11.28 19.55 -3.56
N TYR A 208 -10.30 19.44 -4.46
CA TYR A 208 -9.67 20.60 -5.12
C TYR A 208 -10.67 21.51 -5.84
N ARG A 209 -11.83 20.99 -6.23
CA ARG A 209 -12.92 21.70 -6.91
C ARG A 209 -14.12 22.01 -6.01
N ASN A 210 -13.94 21.86 -4.68
CA ASN A 210 -15.02 21.99 -3.68
C ASN A 210 -16.20 21.04 -3.95
N LEU A 211 -15.90 19.82 -4.40
CA LEU A 211 -16.85 18.73 -4.63
C LEU A 211 -16.45 17.51 -3.79
N GLU A 212 -17.42 16.65 -3.52
CA GLU A 212 -17.21 15.40 -2.78
C GLU A 212 -17.93 14.24 -3.46
N ILE A 213 -17.55 13.01 -3.11
CA ILE A 213 -18.25 11.79 -3.59
C ILE A 213 -19.74 11.79 -3.23
N LYS A 214 -20.12 12.41 -2.10
CA LYS A 214 -21.52 12.51 -1.70
C LYS A 214 -22.38 13.34 -2.65
N ASP A 215 -21.78 14.22 -3.44
CA ASP A 215 -22.49 15.11 -4.38
C ASP A 215 -22.98 14.35 -5.62
N PHE A 216 -22.43 13.15 -5.89
CA PHE A 216 -23.00 12.29 -6.93
C PHE A 216 -24.36 11.75 -6.50
N ARG A 217 -25.34 11.85 -7.40
CA ARG A 217 -26.72 11.43 -7.17
C ARG A 217 -26.85 9.95 -6.80
N ASN A 218 -26.16 9.08 -7.54
CA ASN A 218 -26.18 7.64 -7.35
C ASN A 218 -24.75 7.10 -7.28
N LYS A 219 -24.50 6.19 -6.34
CA LYS A 219 -23.17 5.61 -6.08
C LYS A 219 -23.25 4.10 -5.98
N VAL A 220 -22.26 3.43 -6.57
CA VAL A 220 -22.01 1.99 -6.42
C VAL A 220 -20.56 1.82 -6.02
N GLU A 221 -20.27 1.03 -5.00
CA GLU A 221 -18.92 0.75 -4.54
C GLU A 221 -18.54 -0.70 -4.85
N ILE A 222 -17.40 -0.92 -5.52
CA ILE A 222 -16.94 -2.23 -5.98
C ILE A 222 -15.44 -2.40 -5.66
N GLY A 223 -15.09 -3.51 -5.02
CA GLY A 223 -13.74 -3.83 -4.59
C GLY A 223 -12.76 -4.25 -5.70
N GLY A 224 -13.21 -4.58 -6.88
CA GLY A 224 -12.35 -5.10 -7.97
C GLY A 224 -12.39 -4.23 -9.23
N VAL A 225 -11.23 -3.95 -9.84
CA VAL A 225 -11.17 -3.14 -11.07
C VAL A 225 -11.90 -3.84 -12.22
N ASN A 226 -11.73 -5.15 -12.39
CA ASN A 226 -12.37 -5.90 -13.48
C ASN A 226 -13.89 -5.95 -13.32
N ALA A 227 -14.42 -6.16 -12.11
CA ALA A 227 -15.85 -6.11 -11.84
C ALA A 227 -16.41 -4.70 -12.08
N LEU A 228 -15.71 -3.66 -11.66
CA LEU A 228 -16.07 -2.26 -11.92
C LEU A 228 -16.12 -1.98 -13.43
N LYS A 229 -15.10 -2.39 -14.19
CA LYS A 229 -15.05 -2.25 -15.66
C LYS A 229 -16.25 -2.96 -16.34
N SER A 230 -16.60 -4.16 -15.87
CA SER A 230 -17.76 -4.88 -16.40
C SER A 230 -19.06 -4.12 -16.20
N LEU A 231 -19.29 -3.53 -15.02
CA LEU A 231 -20.49 -2.72 -14.75
C LEU A 231 -20.54 -1.48 -15.63
N VAL A 232 -19.39 -0.83 -15.85
CA VAL A 232 -19.29 0.31 -16.78
C VAL A 232 -19.58 -0.12 -18.20
N ALA A 233 -19.03 -1.23 -18.67
CA ALA A 233 -19.28 -1.78 -20.01
C ALA A 233 -20.77 -2.12 -20.23
N PHE A 234 -21.48 -2.56 -19.19
CA PHE A 234 -22.95 -2.77 -19.24
C PHE A 234 -23.76 -1.46 -19.28
N GLY A 235 -23.09 -0.30 -19.29
CA GLY A 235 -23.77 0.99 -19.32
C GLY A 235 -24.45 1.40 -18.01
N LEU A 236 -24.05 0.80 -16.87
CA LEU A 236 -24.70 1.04 -15.58
C LEU A 236 -24.26 2.33 -14.90
N GLY A 237 -23.24 3.01 -15.42
CA GLY A 237 -22.73 4.25 -14.88
C GLY A 237 -21.37 4.63 -15.46
N ILE A 238 -20.77 5.63 -14.85
CA ILE A 238 -19.44 6.14 -15.18
C ILE A 238 -18.44 5.82 -14.06
N THR A 239 -17.17 5.86 -14.38
CA THR A 239 -16.10 5.73 -13.41
C THR A 239 -14.90 6.62 -13.78
N PHE A 240 -13.88 6.62 -12.90
CA PHE A 240 -12.59 7.23 -13.17
C PHE A 240 -11.50 6.21 -12.91
N LEU A 241 -10.65 5.98 -13.91
CA LEU A 241 -9.57 5.00 -13.85
C LEU A 241 -8.30 5.55 -14.51
N TYR A 242 -7.18 4.93 -14.22
CA TYR A 242 -5.98 5.12 -15.02
C TYR A 242 -6.19 4.57 -16.43
N GLU A 243 -5.70 5.27 -17.43
CA GLU A 243 -5.80 4.87 -18.83
C GLU A 243 -5.22 3.46 -19.06
N ALA A 244 -4.13 3.13 -18.37
CA ALA A 244 -3.52 1.80 -18.39
C ALA A 244 -4.51 0.66 -18.05
N ALA A 245 -5.46 0.91 -17.15
CA ALA A 245 -6.45 -0.09 -16.73
C ALA A 245 -7.52 -0.39 -17.79
N VAL A 246 -7.71 0.53 -18.74
CA VAL A 246 -8.76 0.44 -19.79
C VAL A 246 -8.18 0.46 -21.21
N LYS A 247 -6.86 0.41 -21.35
CA LYS A 247 -6.17 0.48 -22.63
C LYS A 247 -6.68 -0.56 -23.64
N LYS A 248 -6.84 -1.81 -23.20
CA LYS A 248 -7.32 -2.90 -24.05
C LYS A 248 -8.76 -2.70 -24.53
N GLU A 249 -9.61 -2.13 -23.71
CA GLU A 249 -11.00 -1.82 -24.03
C GLU A 249 -11.07 -0.65 -25.01
N LEU A 250 -10.29 0.40 -24.77
CA LEU A 250 -10.20 1.55 -25.66
C LEU A 250 -9.70 1.16 -27.07
N GLU A 251 -8.68 0.29 -27.15
CA GLU A 251 -8.15 -0.23 -28.42
C GLU A 251 -9.19 -1.07 -29.19
N LYS A 252 -10.09 -1.76 -28.48
CA LYS A 252 -11.18 -2.56 -29.06
C LYS A 252 -12.43 -1.75 -29.35
N GLY A 253 -12.47 -0.49 -28.95
CA GLY A 253 -13.64 0.37 -29.10
C GLY A 253 -14.84 -0.04 -28.25
N ILE A 254 -14.57 -0.67 -27.10
CA ILE A 254 -15.59 -1.11 -26.14
C ILE A 254 -15.81 0.00 -25.10
#